data_5d83ce9e64e0b6d3ac55ecbd3ac7b2fb
#
_entry.id   5d83ce9e64e0b6d3ac55ecbd3ac7b2fb
#
_cell.length_a   1.000
_cell.length_b   1.000
_cell.length_c   1.000
_cell.angle_alpha   90.00
_cell.angle_beta   90.00
_cell.angle_gamma   90.00
#
_symmetry.space_group_name_H-M   'P 1'
#
loop_
_entity.id
_entity.type
_entity.pdbx_description
1 polymer ?
#
loop_
_entity_poly.entity_id
_entity_poly.type
_entity_poly.pdbx_seq_one_letter_code
_entity_poly.pdbx_strand_id
1 'polypeptide(L)'
;MNDSDADAARPVIESPKHPYKALKLSDDGKYMESLLPSEVTGYPAPHDLPRQSFPKAYIHTGAMDVLRPQTVLELKSTSGRKLAFFKADPMYYVNIDHPLDFIFAEFLIRHRLKKA
;
A
#
# COMPACT_ATOMS: atom_id res chain seq x y z
N MET A 1 9.17 17.56 0.76
CA MET A 1 9.53 17.43 -0.65
C MET A 1 10.50 18.49 -1.14
N ASN A 2 10.40 19.73 -0.71
CA ASN A 2 11.31 20.79 -1.12
C ASN A 2 12.78 20.54 -0.76
N ASP A 3 13.00 19.81 0.33
CA ASP A 3 14.35 19.53 0.85
C ASP A 3 14.94 18.22 0.33
N SER A 4 14.24 17.54 -0.58
CA SER A 4 14.70 16.27 -1.16
C SER A 4 14.84 16.38 -2.67
N ASP A 5 15.57 15.44 -3.26
CA ASP A 5 15.68 15.31 -4.71
C ASP A 5 14.61 14.38 -5.29
N ALA A 6 13.58 14.06 -4.52
CA ALA A 6 12.51 13.19 -4.97
C ALA A 6 11.66 13.84 -6.07
N ASP A 7 11.16 13.01 -6.96
CA ASP A 7 10.28 13.43 -8.05
C ASP A 7 8.82 13.53 -7.60
N ALA A 8 8.45 12.73 -6.61
CA ALA A 8 7.10 12.70 -6.05
C ALA A 8 7.16 12.23 -4.60
N ALA A 9 6.08 12.46 -3.86
CA ALA A 9 5.93 12.00 -2.48
C ALA A 9 4.50 11.53 -2.24
N ARG A 10 4.37 10.45 -1.49
CA ARG A 10 3.06 9.85 -1.18
C ARG A 10 2.97 9.44 0.28
N PRO A 11 1.78 9.57 0.89
CA PRO A 11 1.54 9.00 2.21
C PRO A 11 1.43 7.47 2.10
N VAL A 12 2.07 6.78 3.04
CA VAL A 12 2.06 5.32 3.09
C VAL A 12 1.71 4.84 4.49
N ILE A 13 1.16 3.64 4.55
CA ILE A 13 0.99 2.88 5.78
C ILE A 13 1.64 1.52 5.62
N GLU A 14 1.99 0.88 6.74
CA GLU A 14 2.45 -0.50 6.69
C GLU A 14 1.33 -1.37 6.14
N SER A 15 1.65 -2.25 5.20
CA SER A 15 0.64 -3.12 4.58
C SER A 15 0.01 -4.03 5.63
N PRO A 16 -1.32 -4.00 5.80
CA PRO A 16 -1.99 -4.88 6.78
C PRO A 16 -1.88 -6.35 6.40
N LYS A 17 -1.69 -6.64 5.13
CA LYS A 17 -1.46 -8.00 4.62
C LYS A 17 -0.21 -7.99 3.77
N HIS A 18 0.76 -8.82 4.14
CA HIS A 18 2.05 -8.81 3.44
C HIS A 18 1.91 -9.38 2.02
N PRO A 19 2.45 -8.72 0.99
CA PRO A 19 2.33 -9.18 -0.40
C PRO A 19 2.97 -10.55 -0.65
N TYR A 20 3.97 -10.96 0.15
CA TYR A 20 4.57 -12.29 0.03
C TYR A 20 3.59 -13.42 0.35
N LYS A 21 2.50 -13.11 1.05
CA LYS A 21 1.47 -14.09 1.42
C LYS A 21 0.32 -14.15 0.40
N ALA A 22 0.40 -13.40 -0.68
CA ALA A 22 -0.62 -13.38 -1.72
C ALA A 22 -0.65 -14.72 -2.46
N LEU A 23 -1.84 -15.14 -2.86
CA LEU A 23 -2.09 -16.41 -3.51
C LEU A 23 -2.72 -16.20 -4.88
N LYS A 24 -2.53 -17.17 -5.74
CA LYS A 24 -3.19 -17.23 -7.05
C LYS A 24 -3.79 -18.61 -7.24
N LEU A 25 -4.73 -18.72 -8.16
CA LEU A 25 -5.27 -20.01 -8.57
C LEU A 25 -4.23 -20.80 -9.35
N SER A 26 -4.19 -22.11 -9.13
CA SER A 26 -3.41 -23.03 -9.97
C SER A 26 -3.96 -23.02 -11.39
N ASP A 27 -3.18 -23.53 -12.36
CA ASP A 27 -3.57 -23.55 -13.78
C ASP A 27 -4.88 -24.30 -14.02
N ASP A 28 -5.13 -25.37 -13.25
CA ASP A 28 -6.38 -26.14 -13.36
C ASP A 28 -7.55 -25.53 -12.59
N GLY A 29 -7.32 -24.44 -11.85
CA GLY A 29 -8.35 -23.75 -11.09
C GLY A 29 -8.83 -24.46 -9.83
N LYS A 30 -8.14 -25.51 -9.37
CA LYS A 30 -8.59 -26.31 -8.24
C LYS A 30 -7.95 -25.94 -6.91
N TYR A 31 -6.77 -25.37 -6.93
CA TYR A 31 -6.00 -25.10 -5.73
C TYR A 31 -5.45 -23.67 -5.73
N MET A 32 -5.08 -23.20 -4.55
CA MET A 32 -4.35 -21.95 -4.40
C MET A 32 -2.85 -22.24 -4.28
N GLU A 33 -2.05 -21.39 -4.86
CA GLU A 33 -0.59 -21.43 -4.75
C GLU A 33 -0.03 -20.02 -4.56
N SER A 34 1.22 -19.93 -4.12
CA SER A 34 1.87 -18.62 -3.93
C SER A 34 1.87 -17.82 -5.22
N LEU A 35 1.49 -16.56 -5.12
CA LEU A 35 1.54 -15.64 -6.27
C LEU A 35 2.99 -15.36 -6.70
N LEU A 36 3.88 -15.20 -5.71
CA LEU A 36 5.29 -14.91 -5.96
C LEU A 36 6.12 -16.19 -5.86
N PRO A 37 7.09 -16.38 -6.77
CA PRO A 37 7.96 -17.56 -6.72
C PRO A 37 8.89 -17.54 -5.50
N SER A 38 9.30 -18.73 -5.04
CA SER A 38 10.18 -18.87 -3.89
C SER A 38 11.54 -18.20 -4.09
N GLU A 39 11.98 -18.01 -5.32
CA GLU A 39 13.21 -17.28 -5.65
C GLU A 39 13.12 -15.81 -5.25
N VAL A 40 11.91 -15.24 -5.25
CA VAL A 40 11.66 -13.85 -4.84
C VAL A 40 11.49 -13.73 -3.34
N THR A 41 10.67 -14.60 -2.75
CA THR A 41 10.32 -14.52 -1.32
C THR A 41 11.36 -15.15 -0.40
N GLY A 42 12.11 -16.12 -0.91
CA GLY A 42 13.05 -16.91 -0.12
C GLY A 42 12.37 -18.07 0.64
N TYR A 43 11.06 -18.29 0.46
CA TYR A 43 10.31 -19.32 1.17
C TYR A 43 9.40 -20.09 0.20
N PRO A 44 9.29 -21.43 0.36
CA PRO A 44 8.40 -22.21 -0.52
C PRO A 44 6.91 -21.99 -0.25
N ALA A 45 6.54 -21.66 1.00
CA ALA A 45 5.15 -21.45 1.41
C ALA A 45 5.04 -20.22 2.33
N PRO A 46 5.26 -19.01 1.82
CA PRO A 46 5.27 -17.80 2.65
C PRO A 46 3.92 -17.53 3.30
N HIS A 47 2.81 -18.03 2.72
CA HIS A 47 1.46 -17.87 3.30
C HIS A 47 1.26 -18.60 4.62
N ASP A 48 2.15 -19.54 4.97
CA ASP A 48 2.12 -20.25 6.27
C ASP A 48 2.91 -19.52 7.36
N LEU A 49 3.66 -18.49 7.01
CA LEU A 49 4.53 -17.79 7.94
C LEU A 49 3.89 -16.49 8.41
N PRO A 50 4.24 -16.00 9.62
CA PRO A 50 3.77 -14.68 10.05
C PRO A 50 4.47 -13.59 9.24
N ARG A 51 3.76 -12.48 9.03
CA ARG A 51 4.28 -11.35 8.24
C ARG A 51 5.58 -10.76 8.79
N GLN A 52 5.83 -10.95 10.07
CA GLN A 52 7.05 -10.49 10.73
C GLN A 52 8.32 -11.20 10.22
N SER A 53 8.17 -12.35 9.56
CA SER A 53 9.28 -13.09 8.95
C SER A 53 9.85 -12.37 7.71
N PHE A 54 9.15 -11.39 7.17
CA PHE A 54 9.49 -10.74 5.90
C PHE A 54 9.91 -9.29 6.13
N PRO A 55 10.62 -8.66 5.16
CA PRO A 55 10.85 -7.23 5.20
C PRO A 55 9.52 -6.47 5.29
N LYS A 56 9.52 -5.34 5.99
CA LYS A 56 8.32 -4.51 6.09
C LYS A 56 7.89 -4.05 4.71
N ALA A 57 6.61 -4.19 4.42
CA ALA A 57 6.00 -3.72 3.18
C ALA A 57 5.03 -2.58 3.47
N TYR A 58 4.98 -1.61 2.57
CA TYR A 58 4.13 -0.44 2.71
C TYR A 58 3.22 -0.32 1.49
N ILE A 59 2.04 0.25 1.69
CA ILE A 59 1.13 0.61 0.60
C ILE A 59 0.85 2.11 0.66
N HIS A 60 0.65 2.72 -0.50
CA HIS A 60 0.24 4.12 -0.53
C HIS A 60 -1.25 4.21 -0.20
N THR A 61 -1.63 5.31 0.48
CA THR A 61 -3.00 5.45 0.98
C THR A 61 -3.99 5.96 -0.07
N GLY A 62 -3.48 6.55 -1.15
CA GLY A 62 -4.35 7.18 -2.14
C GLY A 62 -4.96 8.50 -1.71
N ALA A 63 -4.60 9.00 -0.52
CA ALA A 63 -5.18 10.23 0.00
C ALA A 63 -4.72 11.47 -0.77
N MET A 64 -3.45 11.50 -1.17
CA MET A 64 -2.89 12.59 -1.96
C MET A 64 -1.58 12.15 -2.61
N ASP A 65 -1.24 12.82 -3.69
CA ASP A 65 0.07 12.69 -4.32
C ASP A 65 0.66 14.08 -4.50
N VAL A 66 1.93 14.23 -4.17
CA VAL A 66 2.66 15.48 -4.37
C VAL A 66 3.72 15.23 -5.42
N LEU A 67 3.69 16.03 -6.50
CA LEU A 67 4.58 15.84 -7.64
C LEU A 67 5.28 17.15 -7.98
N ARG A 68 6.52 17.06 -8.45
CA ARG A 68 7.17 18.21 -9.06
C ARG A 68 6.61 18.40 -10.47
N PRO A 69 6.48 19.65 -10.93
CA PRO A 69 5.99 19.89 -12.30
C PRO A 69 6.79 19.13 -13.37
N GLN A 70 8.10 19.05 -13.21
CA GLN A 70 8.97 18.33 -14.15
C GLN A 70 8.64 16.85 -14.23
N THR A 71 8.18 16.24 -13.14
CA THR A 71 7.81 14.84 -13.11
C THR A 71 6.67 14.56 -14.07
N VAL A 72 5.69 15.42 -14.11
CA VAL A 72 4.54 15.28 -15.02
C VAL A 72 4.92 15.69 -16.43
N LEU A 73 5.55 16.85 -16.60
CA LEU A 73 5.78 17.45 -17.91
C LEU A 73 6.92 16.78 -18.69
N GLU A 74 8.00 16.41 -18.01
CA GLU A 74 9.19 15.86 -18.66
C GLU A 74 9.24 14.34 -18.55
N LEU A 75 9.02 13.77 -17.36
CA LEU A 75 9.05 12.32 -17.17
C LEU A 75 7.73 11.64 -17.55
N LYS A 76 6.67 12.41 -17.71
CA LYS A 76 5.33 11.90 -18.03
C LYS A 76 4.90 10.79 -17.10
N SER A 77 5.12 11.00 -15.78
CA SER A 77 4.93 10.01 -14.73
C SER A 77 4.26 10.65 -13.52
N THR A 78 3.55 9.85 -12.75
CA THR A 78 2.97 10.28 -11.46
C THR A 78 3.83 9.85 -10.28
N SER A 79 4.88 9.09 -10.49
CA SER A 79 5.80 8.61 -9.45
C SER A 79 7.23 9.09 -9.66
N GLY A 80 7.63 9.29 -10.93
CA GLY A 80 8.99 9.66 -11.28
C GLY A 80 9.95 8.49 -11.07
N ARG A 81 11.22 8.83 -10.87
CA ARG A 81 12.29 7.88 -10.64
C ARG A 81 12.60 7.69 -9.16
N LYS A 82 12.41 8.75 -8.37
CA LYS A 82 12.63 8.73 -6.92
C LYS A 82 11.33 9.11 -6.22
N LEU A 83 10.74 8.13 -5.55
CA LEU A 83 9.49 8.30 -4.83
C LEU A 83 9.77 8.44 -3.34
N ALA A 84 9.52 9.63 -2.80
CA ALA A 84 9.57 9.87 -1.37
C ALA A 84 8.24 9.46 -0.72
N PHE A 85 8.26 9.36 0.60
CA PHE A 85 7.09 8.95 1.36
C PHE A 85 7.02 9.68 2.68
N PHE A 86 5.84 9.69 3.29
CA PHE A 86 5.68 9.97 4.71
C PHE A 86 4.70 8.94 5.29
N LYS A 87 4.98 8.52 6.52
CA LYS A 87 4.16 7.51 7.18
C LYS A 87 2.89 8.16 7.70
N ALA A 88 1.75 7.69 7.22
CA ALA A 88 0.44 8.15 7.66
C ALA A 88 -0.05 7.30 8.82
N ASP A 89 -0.93 7.88 9.65
CA ASP A 89 -1.61 7.13 10.70
C ASP A 89 -2.71 6.27 10.08
N PRO A 90 -2.71 4.95 10.29
CA PRO A 90 -3.76 4.08 9.75
C PRO A 90 -5.18 4.49 10.15
N MET A 91 -5.35 5.18 11.28
CA MET A 91 -6.65 5.69 11.71
C MET A 91 -7.25 6.71 10.74
N TYR A 92 -6.44 7.30 9.89
CA TYR A 92 -6.86 8.30 8.91
C TYR A 92 -6.86 7.75 7.49
N TYR A 93 -6.70 6.45 7.36
CA TYR A 93 -6.70 5.80 6.06
C TYR A 93 -8.01 5.05 5.83
N VAL A 94 -8.79 5.54 4.88
CA VAL A 94 -9.93 4.80 4.31
C VAL A 94 -9.95 5.07 2.82
N ASN A 95 -9.88 4.03 2.04
CA ASN A 95 -10.05 4.10 0.60
C ASN A 95 -11.49 3.68 0.28
N ILE A 96 -12.26 4.59 -0.30
CA ILE A 96 -13.68 4.36 -0.56
C ILE A 96 -13.85 3.83 -1.98
N ASP A 97 -13.95 2.53 -2.12
CA ASP A 97 -14.17 1.84 -3.39
C ASP A 97 -15.54 1.17 -3.44
N HIS A 98 -16.10 0.85 -2.28
CA HIS A 98 -17.37 0.12 -2.15
C HIS A 98 -18.26 0.79 -1.10
N PRO A 99 -19.61 0.53 -1.11
CA PRO A 99 -20.52 1.11 -0.11
C PRO A 99 -20.10 0.84 1.35
N LEU A 100 -19.53 -0.33 1.65
CA LEU A 100 -19.07 -0.67 2.99
C LEU A 100 -17.93 0.26 3.43
N ASP A 101 -17.06 0.64 2.51
CA ASP A 101 -15.96 1.57 2.82
C ASP A 101 -16.49 2.94 3.23
N PHE A 102 -17.58 3.38 2.61
CA PHE A 102 -18.22 4.64 2.98
C PHE A 102 -18.77 4.59 4.41
N ILE A 103 -19.42 3.50 4.77
CA ILE A 103 -19.95 3.28 6.12
C ILE A 103 -18.80 3.28 7.13
N PHE A 104 -17.71 2.61 6.80
CA PHE A 104 -16.52 2.57 7.66
C PHE A 104 -15.88 3.96 7.81
N ALA A 105 -15.81 4.74 6.74
CA ALA A 105 -15.31 6.11 6.78
C ALA A 105 -16.17 6.99 7.70
N GLU A 106 -17.48 6.90 7.58
CA GLU A 106 -18.42 7.62 8.44
C GLU A 106 -18.23 7.24 9.90
N PHE A 107 -18.10 5.96 10.18
CA PHE A 107 -17.85 5.47 11.54
C PHE A 107 -16.54 6.07 12.11
N LEU A 108 -15.48 6.09 11.34
CA LEU A 108 -14.20 6.64 11.79
C LEU A 108 -14.29 8.14 12.09
N ILE A 109 -14.98 8.90 11.25
CA ILE A 109 -15.17 10.34 11.47
C ILE A 109 -15.93 10.58 12.78
N ARG A 110 -17.01 9.87 13.00
CA ARG A 110 -17.80 9.98 14.23
C ARG A 110 -17.00 9.59 15.46
N HIS A 111 -16.19 8.54 15.36
CA HIS A 111 -15.33 8.10 16.45
C HIS A 111 -14.27 9.14 16.79
N ARG A 112 -13.67 9.78 15.79
CA ARG A 112 -12.70 10.86 16.01
C ARG A 112 -13.33 12.08 16.67
N LEU A 113 -14.51 12.47 16.24
CA LEU A 113 -15.22 13.60 16.83
C LEU A 113 -15.55 13.38 18.30
N LYS A 114 -15.84 12.14 18.70
CA LYS A 114 -16.09 11.79 20.10
C LYS A 114 -14.83 11.86 20.98
N LYS A 115 -13.64 11.68 20.40
CA LYS A 115 -12.37 11.75 21.11
C LYS A 115 -11.77 13.15 21.15
N ALA A 116 -12.23 14.01 20.29
CA ALA A 116 -11.84 15.40 20.29
C ALA A 116 -12.69 16.20 21.29
#